data_37073b3bf27708b8622d77fcc79d0d66
#
_entry.id   37073b3bf27708b8622d77fcc79d0d66
#
_cell.length_a   1.000
_cell.length_b   1.000
_cell.length_c   1.000
_cell.angle_alpha   90.00
_cell.angle_beta   90.00
_cell.angle_gamma   90.00
#
_symmetry.space_group_name_H-M   'P 1'
#
loop_
_entity.id
_entity.type
_entity.pdbx_description
1 polymer ?
#
loop_
_entity_poly.entity_id
_entity_poly.type
_entity_poly.pdbx_seq_one_letter_code
_entity_poly.pdbx_strand_id
1 'polypeptide(L)' 'MLFGKEKISKEVFIDGMSCMHCAAKVEKALSAVSGVGDVVVDLNGKKAIVKLKKDVENSVIKATVEDLGYTVTDIK' A
#
# COMPACT_ATOMS: atom_id res chain seq x y z
N MET A 1 26.86 6.34 -4.69
CA MET A 1 26.30 6.12 -4.39
C MET A 1 25.69 5.85 -3.93
N LEU A 2 25.36 6.01 -4.00
CA LEU A 2 24.72 5.76 -3.62
C LEU A 2 24.04 5.46 -3.24
N PHE A 3 23.62 5.34 -3.12
CA PHE A 3 23.00 5.11 -2.75
C PHE A 3 22.18 4.68 -2.71
N GLY A 4 22.07 4.70 -2.86
CA GLY A 4 21.20 4.39 -2.99
C GLY A 4 20.24 3.47 -2.89
N LYS A 5 19.91 3.07 -2.47
CA LYS A 5 18.98 2.48 -2.35
C LYS A 5 17.84 2.92 -2.38
N GLU A 6 17.50 3.08 -3.20
CA GLU A 6 16.45 3.66 -3.22
C GLU A 6 15.34 3.00 -2.93
N LYS A 7 14.57 3.50 -2.26
CA LYS A 7 13.36 2.96 -1.94
C LYS A 7 12.38 3.32 -2.95
N ILE A 8 11.66 2.36 -3.45
CA ILE A 8 10.54 2.60 -4.35
C ILE A 8 9.32 2.84 -3.49
N SER A 9 8.62 3.91 -3.76
CA SER A 9 7.43 4.28 -3.01
C SER A 9 6.26 4.36 -3.97
N LYS A 10 5.12 3.79 -3.59
CA LYS A 10 3.91 3.82 -4.41
C LYS A 10 2.75 4.36 -3.61
N GLU A 11 1.89 5.12 -4.28
CA GLU A 11 0.65 5.61 -3.69
C GLU A 11 -0.49 4.75 -4.22
N VAL A 12 -1.11 4.02 -3.32
CA VAL A 12 -2.21 3.12 -3.68
C VAL A 12 -3.50 3.80 -3.26
N PHE A 13 -4.30 4.21 -4.23
CA PHE A 13 -5.56 4.89 -3.95
C PHE A 13 -6.64 3.85 -3.75
N ILE A 14 -7.31 3.92 -2.60
CA ILE A 14 -8.22 2.89 -2.15
C ILE A 14 -9.55 3.49 -1.79
N ASP A 15 -10.61 2.93 -2.37
CA ASP A 15 -11.97 3.34 -2.07
C ASP A 15 -12.58 2.35 -1.07
N GLY A 16 -13.37 2.86 -0.15
CA GLY A 16 -14.03 2.03 0.85
C GLY A 16 -13.42 2.06 2.23
N MET A 17 -12.26 2.69 2.39
CA MET A 17 -11.69 2.86 3.72
C MET A 17 -12.42 4.01 4.41
N SER A 18 -13.26 3.71 5.38
CA SER A 18 -14.08 4.73 5.99
C SER A 18 -13.71 5.01 7.46
N CYS A 19 -12.78 4.27 8.03
CA CYS A 19 -12.41 4.47 9.42
C CYS A 19 -10.99 3.96 9.67
N MET A 20 -10.47 4.26 10.86
CA MET A 20 -9.11 3.87 11.21
C MET A 20 -8.95 2.35 11.28
N HIS A 21 -10.02 1.66 11.58
CA HIS A 21 -9.99 0.20 11.59
C HIS A 21 -9.69 -0.35 10.19
N CYS A 22 -10.32 0.25 9.18
CA CYS A 22 -10.08 -0.13 7.80
C CYS A 22 -8.64 0.17 7.40
N ALA A 23 -8.16 1.35 7.80
CA ALA A 23 -6.79 1.74 7.51
C ALA A 23 -5.79 0.77 8.14
N ALA A 24 -6.06 0.35 9.38
CA ALA A 24 -5.18 -0.59 10.07
C ALA A 24 -5.15 -1.94 9.37
N LYS A 25 -6.29 -2.40 8.87
CA LYS A 25 -6.35 -3.66 8.13
C LYS A 25 -5.52 -3.59 6.85
N VAL A 26 -5.65 -2.49 6.13
CA VAL A 26 -4.89 -2.30 4.89
C VAL A 26 -3.40 -2.25 5.18
N GLU A 27 -3.02 -1.48 6.20
CA GLU A 27 -1.62 -1.36 6.58
C GLU A 27 -1.04 -2.72 6.93
N LYS A 28 -1.75 -3.48 7.74
CA LYS A 28 -1.27 -4.78 8.17
C LYS A 28 -1.13 -5.75 7.00
N ALA A 29 -2.14 -5.79 6.15
CA ALA A 29 -2.13 -6.70 5.01
C ALA A 29 -1.01 -6.37 4.04
N LEU A 30 -0.81 -5.09 3.74
CA LEU A 30 0.25 -4.68 2.82
C LEU A 30 1.63 -4.90 3.43
N SER A 31 1.76 -4.70 4.74
CA SER A 31 3.05 -4.93 5.41
C SER A 31 3.46 -6.39 5.38
N ALA A 32 2.50 -7.29 5.23
CA ALA A 32 2.79 -8.72 5.17
C ALA A 32 3.23 -9.17 3.78
N VAL A 33 3.13 -8.30 2.78
CA VAL A 33 3.54 -8.65 1.42
C VAL A 33 5.06 -8.66 1.35
N SER A 34 5.61 -9.72 0.76
CA SER A 34 7.04 -9.83 0.61
C SER A 34 7.57 -8.69 -0.26
N GLY A 35 8.59 -8.01 0.22
CA GLY A 35 9.17 -6.87 -0.49
C GLY A 35 8.66 -5.52 -0.03
N VAL A 36 7.63 -5.50 0.82
CA VAL A 36 7.11 -4.23 1.35
C VAL A 36 7.88 -3.88 2.62
N GLY A 37 8.35 -2.66 2.70
CA GLY A 37 9.06 -2.15 3.87
C GLY A 37 8.12 -1.49 4.86
N ASP A 38 7.63 -0.31 4.51
CA ASP A 38 6.72 0.46 5.38
C ASP A 38 5.44 0.78 4.65
N VAL A 39 4.38 0.92 5.41
CA VAL A 39 3.08 1.32 4.87
C VAL A 39 2.52 2.42 5.75
N VAL A 40 2.12 3.53 5.15
CA VAL A 40 1.45 4.62 5.85
C VAL A 40 0.12 4.86 5.15
N VAL A 41 -0.97 4.78 5.91
CA VAL A 41 -2.29 4.97 5.33
C VAL A 41 -2.78 6.37 5.65
N ASP A 42 -3.23 7.07 4.62
CA ASP A 42 -3.80 8.41 4.74
C ASP A 42 -5.30 8.32 4.47
N LEU A 43 -6.09 8.33 5.52
CA LEU A 43 -7.54 8.25 5.39
C LEU A 43 -8.13 9.44 4.66
N ASN A 44 -7.60 10.63 4.92
CA ASN A 44 -8.11 11.84 4.27
C ASN A 44 -7.86 11.82 2.77
N GLY A 45 -6.71 11.29 2.37
CA GLY A 45 -6.37 11.19 0.96
C GLY A 45 -6.88 9.92 0.31
N LYS A 46 -7.48 9.03 1.08
CA LYS A 46 -8.00 7.75 0.61
C LYS A 46 -6.93 6.95 -0.11
N LYS A 47 -5.75 6.91 0.47
CA LYS A 47 -4.61 6.24 -0.13
C LYS A 47 -3.70 5.63 0.92
N ALA A 48 -2.87 4.70 0.48
CA ALA A 48 -1.81 4.13 1.30
C ALA A 48 -0.49 4.37 0.59
N ILE A 49 0.48 4.85 1.32
CA ILE A 49 1.83 5.05 0.79
C ILE A 49 2.63 3.81 1.17
N VAL A 50 3.03 3.06 0.17
CA VAL A 50 3.72 1.79 0.35
C VAL A 50 5.17 1.96 -0.04
N LYS A 51 6.07 1.77 0.91
CA LYS A 51 7.50 1.85 0.65
C LYS A 51 8.03 0.44 0.45
N LEU A 52 8.68 0.22 -0.66
CA LEU A 52 9.11 -1.11 -1.06
C LEU A 52 10.60 -1.28 -0.86
N LYS A 53 10.98 -2.45 -0.38
CA LYS A 53 12.40 -2.83 -0.29
C LYS A 53 12.89 -3.39 -1.60
N LYS A 54 11.98 -3.96 -2.38
CA LYS A 54 12.31 -4.49 -3.69
C LYS A 54 11.08 -4.32 -4.56
N ASP A 55 11.21 -4.61 -5.82
CA ASP A 55 10.14 -4.40 -6.76
C ASP A 55 8.97 -5.34 -6.47
N VAL A 56 7.80 -4.78 -6.28
CA VAL A 56 6.56 -5.53 -6.05
C VAL A 56 5.57 -5.07 -7.10
N GLU A 57 4.96 -6.01 -7.79
CA GLU A 57 4.04 -5.68 -8.86
C GLU A 57 2.77 -5.05 -8.35
N ASN A 58 2.23 -4.13 -9.12
CA ASN A 58 0.98 -3.47 -8.75
C ASN A 58 -0.16 -4.47 -8.59
N SER A 59 -0.16 -5.53 -9.38
CA SER A 59 -1.20 -6.54 -9.30
C SER A 59 -1.21 -7.24 -7.94
N VAL A 60 -0.04 -7.43 -7.34
CA VAL A 60 0.06 -8.04 -6.01
C VAL A 60 -0.52 -7.10 -4.96
N ILE A 61 -0.17 -5.83 -5.04
CA ILE A 61 -0.68 -4.83 -4.10
C ILE A 61 -2.20 -4.71 -4.23
N LYS A 62 -2.67 -4.64 -5.47
CA LYS A 62 -4.10 -4.51 -5.73
C LYS A 62 -4.87 -5.71 -5.19
N ALA A 63 -4.38 -6.92 -5.47
CA ALA A 63 -5.03 -8.13 -5.01
C ALA A 63 -5.09 -8.19 -3.49
N THR A 64 -4.01 -7.77 -2.82
CA THR A 64 -3.96 -7.78 -1.37
C THR A 64 -5.03 -6.88 -0.77
N VAL A 65 -5.19 -5.69 -1.33
CA VAL A 65 -6.18 -4.74 -0.83
C VAL A 65 -7.59 -5.21 -1.15
N GLU A 66 -7.80 -5.70 -2.37
CA GLU A 66 -9.14 -6.10 -2.80
C GLU A 66 -9.61 -7.35 -2.07
N ASP A 67 -8.67 -8.18 -1.64
CA ASP A 67 -9.00 -9.36 -0.85
C ASP A 67 -9.61 -8.99 0.50
N LEU A 68 -9.39 -7.77 0.96
CA LEU A 68 -9.99 -7.26 2.19
C LEU A 68 -11.39 -6.70 1.96
N GLY A 69 -11.82 -6.58 0.71
CA GLY A 69 -13.13 -6.05 0.39
C GLY A 69 -13.13 -4.59 -0.05
N TYR A 70 -11.97 -3.99 -0.22
CA TYR A 70 -11.87 -2.60 -0.68
C TYR A 70 -11.52 -2.57 -2.16
N THR A 71 -11.66 -1.41 -2.78
CA THR A 71 -11.39 -1.24 -4.20
C THR A 71 -10.17 -0.36 -4.40
N VAL A 72 -9.22 -0.82 -5.18
CA VAL A 72 -8.08 -0.01 -5.57
C VAL A 72 -8.45 0.75 -6.83
N THR A 73 -8.43 2.08 -6.75
CA THR A 73 -8.82 2.92 -7.87
C THR A 73 -7.63 3.34 -8.72
N ASP A 74 -6.44 3.40 -8.12
CA ASP A 74 -5.25 3.81 -8.86
C ASP A 74 -4.01 3.43 -8.05
N ILE A 75 -2.90 3.24 -8.72
CA ILE A 75 -1.60 3.04 -8.08
C ILE A 75 -0.59 3.90 -8.84
N LYS A 76 0.08 4.80 -8.11
CA LYS A 76 1.04 5.73 -8.74
C LYS A 76 2.45 5.57 -8.22
#